data_0eff1a8a9a3d733fae91ba60de3f40d3
#
_entry.id   0eff1a8a9a3d733fae91ba60de3f40d3
#
_cell.length_a   1.000
_cell.length_b   1.000
_cell.length_c   1.000
_cell.angle_alpha   90.00
_cell.angle_beta   90.00
_cell.angle_gamma   90.00
#
_symmetry.space_group_name_H-M   'P 1'
#
loop_
_entity.id
_entity.type
_entity.pdbx_description
1 polymer ?
#
loop_
_entity_poly.entity_id
_entity_poly.type
_entity_poly.pdbx_seq_one_letter_code
_entity_poly.pdbx_strand_id
1 'polypeptide(L)'
;IYSSGETNSQIQVDEAKKAAESEGLKVVEKTVTTTAEVAQAAESFDTDAIYVPTDNKVVAGLEAVISAAESKKIPLIAGEGDSVERGALATQGLNYKDLGKQTGEMAVRILKDGAEPADMAVESQKDTKLIINVKAAKAMGVEIPQSLRDKADQVIE
;
A
#
# COMPACT_ATOMS: atom_id res chain seq x y z
N ILE A 1 -5.99 3.46 -7.76
CA ILE A 1 -6.64 2.34 -8.47
C ILE A 1 -6.95 1.23 -7.47
N TYR A 2 -8.16 0.68 -7.50
CA TYR A 2 -8.61 -0.34 -6.57
C TYR A 2 -9.77 -1.16 -7.12
N SER A 3 -10.05 -2.31 -6.48
CA SER A 3 -11.20 -3.17 -6.81
C SER A 3 -12.44 -2.71 -6.04
N SER A 4 -13.52 -2.42 -6.74
CA SER A 4 -14.80 -2.06 -6.12
C SER A 4 -15.45 -3.21 -5.33
N GLY A 5 -14.97 -4.44 -5.50
CA GLY A 5 -15.45 -5.63 -4.81
C GLY A 5 -14.69 -5.98 -3.52
N GLU A 6 -13.71 -5.16 -3.11
CA GLU A 6 -12.90 -5.40 -1.90
C GLU A 6 -13.11 -4.29 -0.88
N THR A 7 -13.82 -4.61 0.21
CA THR A 7 -14.21 -3.64 1.25
C THR A 7 -13.00 -2.98 1.92
N ASN A 8 -11.91 -3.73 2.16
CA ASN A 8 -10.68 -3.19 2.72
C ASN A 8 -10.04 -2.14 1.81
N SER A 9 -10.02 -2.38 0.50
CA SER A 9 -9.51 -1.41 -0.49
C SER A 9 -10.35 -0.13 -0.50
N GLN A 10 -11.67 -0.27 -0.44
CA GLN A 10 -12.59 0.86 -0.39
C GLN A 10 -12.33 1.73 0.85
N ILE A 11 -12.20 1.12 2.03
CA ILE A 11 -11.91 1.85 3.29
C ILE A 11 -10.60 2.62 3.16
N GLN A 12 -9.53 1.97 2.68
CA GLN A 12 -8.22 2.63 2.50
C GLN A 12 -8.28 3.80 1.50
N VAL A 13 -9.03 3.65 0.42
CA VAL A 13 -9.22 4.73 -0.56
C VAL A 13 -10.00 5.89 0.05
N ASP A 14 -11.05 5.63 0.82
CA ASP A 14 -11.83 6.67 1.48
C ASP A 14 -11.00 7.45 2.52
N GLU A 15 -10.09 6.77 3.23
CA GLU A 15 -9.13 7.41 4.13
C GLU A 15 -8.09 8.22 3.36
N ALA A 16 -7.54 7.68 2.28
CA ALA A 16 -6.60 8.38 1.42
C ALA A 16 -7.20 9.64 0.80
N LYS A 17 -8.49 9.60 0.42
CA LYS A 17 -9.22 10.79 -0.09
C LYS A 17 -9.32 11.88 0.96
N LYS A 18 -9.71 11.53 2.19
CA LYS A 18 -9.81 12.50 3.30
C LYS A 18 -8.46 13.15 3.60
N ALA A 19 -7.39 12.34 3.62
CA ALA A 19 -6.03 12.84 3.81
C ALA A 19 -5.59 13.76 2.67
N ALA A 20 -5.83 13.36 1.42
CA ALA A 20 -5.51 14.15 0.24
C ALA A 20 -6.25 15.50 0.22
N GLU A 21 -7.54 15.51 0.56
CA GLU A 21 -8.34 16.74 0.65
C GLU A 21 -7.77 17.72 1.69
N SER A 22 -7.30 17.21 2.84
CA SER A 22 -6.67 18.03 3.89
C SER A 22 -5.35 18.68 3.44
N GLU A 23 -4.66 18.06 2.50
CA GLU A 23 -3.41 18.55 1.89
C GLU A 23 -3.66 19.33 0.57
N GLY A 24 -4.90 19.59 0.20
CA GLY A 24 -5.27 20.31 -1.02
C GLY A 24 -5.03 19.51 -2.31
N LEU A 25 -4.92 18.19 -2.22
CA LEU A 25 -4.72 17.31 -3.36
C LEU A 25 -6.06 16.85 -3.94
N LYS A 26 -6.09 16.67 -5.27
CA LYS A 26 -7.25 16.13 -5.98
C LYS A 26 -7.10 14.64 -6.20
N VAL A 27 -8.05 13.85 -5.76
CA VAL A 27 -8.08 12.40 -5.98
C VAL A 27 -8.92 12.07 -7.22
N VAL A 28 -8.35 11.23 -8.09
CA VAL A 28 -9.03 10.63 -9.25
C VAL A 28 -9.10 9.12 -9.03
N GLU A 29 -10.30 8.58 -8.90
CA GLU A 29 -10.52 7.18 -8.66
C GLU A 29 -10.65 6.39 -9.97
N LYS A 30 -10.02 5.21 -10.00
CA LYS A 30 -10.23 4.19 -11.03
C LYS A 30 -10.52 2.87 -10.36
N THR A 31 -11.65 2.28 -10.68
CA THR A 31 -12.04 0.97 -10.16
C THR A 31 -11.85 -0.11 -11.22
N VAL A 32 -11.51 -1.30 -10.76
CA VAL A 32 -11.44 -2.51 -11.58
C VAL A 32 -12.32 -3.60 -10.96
N THR A 33 -12.80 -4.50 -11.77
CA THR A 33 -13.56 -5.69 -11.34
C THR A 33 -12.76 -6.97 -11.52
N THR A 34 -11.79 -6.94 -12.42
CA THR A 34 -10.89 -8.04 -12.73
C THR A 34 -9.44 -7.57 -12.82
N THR A 35 -8.47 -8.48 -12.61
CA THR A 35 -7.05 -8.20 -12.80
C THR A 35 -6.72 -7.83 -14.25
N ALA A 36 -7.45 -8.34 -15.22
CA ALA A 36 -7.22 -8.01 -16.64
C ALA A 36 -7.47 -6.52 -16.98
N GLU A 37 -8.30 -5.82 -16.20
CA GLU A 37 -8.60 -4.41 -16.39
C GLU A 37 -7.51 -3.48 -15.82
N VAL A 38 -6.61 -4.01 -14.97
CA VAL A 38 -5.61 -3.20 -14.24
C VAL A 38 -4.68 -2.45 -15.20
N ALA A 39 -4.21 -3.09 -16.25
CA ALA A 39 -3.31 -2.47 -17.22
C ALA A 39 -3.97 -1.27 -17.90
N GLN A 40 -5.18 -1.43 -18.42
CA GLN A 40 -5.92 -0.36 -19.08
C GLN A 40 -6.24 0.80 -18.10
N ALA A 41 -6.62 0.47 -16.87
CA ALA A 41 -6.89 1.47 -15.84
C ALA A 41 -5.62 2.27 -15.52
N ALA A 42 -4.46 1.60 -15.33
CA ALA A 42 -3.19 2.25 -15.04
C ALA A 42 -2.71 3.16 -16.19
N GLU A 43 -2.82 2.72 -17.42
CA GLU A 43 -2.45 3.52 -18.59
C GLU A 43 -3.34 4.76 -18.77
N SER A 44 -4.59 4.70 -18.34
CA SER A 44 -5.55 5.79 -18.49
C SER A 44 -5.43 6.92 -17.46
N PHE A 45 -4.49 6.83 -16.49
CA PHE A 45 -4.25 7.90 -15.54
C PHE A 45 -3.54 9.09 -16.18
N ASP A 46 -4.05 10.29 -15.90
CA ASP A 46 -3.42 11.58 -16.14
C ASP A 46 -3.37 12.30 -14.78
N THR A 47 -2.37 11.89 -13.96
CA THR A 47 -2.21 12.30 -12.57
C THR A 47 -0.74 12.41 -12.23
N ASP A 48 -0.41 13.13 -11.16
CA ASP A 48 0.98 13.34 -10.71
C ASP A 48 1.51 12.17 -9.85
N ALA A 49 0.64 11.28 -9.39
CA ALA A 49 0.99 10.10 -8.61
C ALA A 49 -0.08 9.01 -8.73
N ILE A 50 0.30 7.76 -8.46
CA ILE A 50 -0.61 6.62 -8.36
C ILE A 50 -0.54 6.05 -6.94
N TYR A 51 -1.70 5.75 -6.36
CA TYR A 51 -1.82 4.98 -5.12
C TYR A 51 -2.55 3.66 -5.39
N VAL A 52 -1.98 2.56 -4.87
CA VAL A 52 -2.57 1.22 -4.85
C VAL A 52 -2.76 0.81 -3.40
N PRO A 53 -4.00 0.64 -2.92
CA PRO A 53 -4.26 0.09 -1.58
C PRO A 53 -3.89 -1.39 -1.50
N THR A 54 -4.08 -2.01 -0.35
CA THR A 54 -4.03 -3.46 -0.18
C THR A 54 -5.22 -4.10 -0.91
N ASP A 55 -5.00 -4.53 -2.15
CA ASP A 55 -6.05 -4.99 -3.08
C ASP A 55 -5.57 -6.20 -3.86
N ASN A 56 -6.24 -7.34 -3.68
CA ASN A 56 -5.78 -8.59 -4.29
C ASN A 56 -5.76 -8.57 -5.82
N LYS A 57 -6.75 -7.92 -6.45
CA LYS A 57 -6.84 -7.89 -7.91
C LYS A 57 -5.82 -6.93 -8.53
N VAL A 58 -5.65 -5.76 -7.91
CA VAL A 58 -4.69 -4.77 -8.41
C VAL A 58 -3.27 -5.25 -8.16
N VAL A 59 -2.99 -5.80 -6.96
CA VAL A 59 -1.67 -6.36 -6.62
C VAL A 59 -1.32 -7.57 -7.50
N ALA A 60 -2.30 -8.38 -7.92
CA ALA A 60 -2.06 -9.44 -8.89
C ALA A 60 -1.67 -8.92 -10.29
N GLY A 61 -2.04 -7.68 -10.64
CA GLY A 61 -1.65 -7.00 -11.88
C GLY A 61 -0.64 -5.86 -11.70
N LEU A 62 0.07 -5.84 -10.57
CA LEU A 62 0.91 -4.71 -10.15
C LEU A 62 1.98 -4.33 -11.16
N GLU A 63 2.56 -5.28 -11.88
CA GLU A 63 3.59 -5.03 -12.90
C GLU A 63 3.12 -4.06 -13.98
N ALA A 64 1.84 -4.12 -14.35
CA ALA A 64 1.26 -3.18 -15.31
C ALA A 64 1.17 -1.77 -14.72
N VAL A 65 0.85 -1.64 -13.42
CA VAL A 65 0.81 -0.34 -12.74
C VAL A 65 2.22 0.24 -12.62
N ILE A 66 3.22 -0.58 -12.27
CA ILE A 66 4.63 -0.18 -12.21
C ILE A 66 5.09 0.31 -13.57
N SER A 67 4.85 -0.47 -14.64
CA SER A 67 5.22 -0.09 -16.01
C SER A 67 4.59 1.24 -16.44
N ALA A 68 3.32 1.46 -16.11
CA ALA A 68 2.63 2.72 -16.40
C ALA A 68 3.26 3.90 -15.61
N ALA A 69 3.56 3.71 -14.33
CA ALA A 69 4.19 4.73 -13.49
C ALA A 69 5.60 5.10 -13.99
N GLU A 70 6.40 4.11 -14.35
CA GLU A 70 7.74 4.32 -14.93
C GLU A 70 7.69 5.03 -16.30
N SER A 71 6.76 4.62 -17.16
CA SER A 71 6.58 5.25 -18.49
C SER A 71 6.15 6.70 -18.39
N LYS A 72 5.25 7.01 -17.45
CA LYS A 72 4.71 8.36 -17.21
C LYS A 72 5.61 9.21 -16.34
N LYS A 73 6.65 8.63 -15.71
CA LYS A 73 7.54 9.31 -14.75
C LYS A 73 6.80 9.90 -13.56
N ILE A 74 5.89 9.12 -12.98
CA ILE A 74 5.12 9.49 -11.80
C ILE A 74 5.33 8.48 -10.66
N PRO A 75 5.32 8.90 -9.38
CA PRO A 75 5.49 8.00 -8.25
C PRO A 75 4.33 7.02 -8.11
N LEU A 76 4.64 5.78 -7.78
CA LEU A 76 3.69 4.75 -7.39
C LEU A 76 3.86 4.44 -5.90
N ILE A 77 2.86 4.78 -5.11
CA ILE A 77 2.79 4.47 -3.68
C ILE A 77 1.89 3.25 -3.47
N ALA A 78 2.33 2.32 -2.65
CA ALA A 78 1.58 1.10 -2.36
C ALA A 78 1.14 1.03 -0.89
N GLY A 79 0.12 0.25 -0.61
CA GLY A 79 -0.42 0.03 0.73
C GLY A 79 0.38 -0.97 1.58
N GLU A 80 1.36 -1.69 0.99
CA GLU A 80 2.12 -2.73 1.68
C GLU A 80 3.53 -2.94 1.07
N GLY A 81 4.42 -3.60 1.86
CA GLY A 81 5.84 -3.71 1.56
C GLY A 81 6.19 -4.61 0.37
N ASP A 82 5.47 -5.71 0.17
CA ASP A 82 5.76 -6.66 -0.92
C ASP A 82 5.62 -5.98 -2.29
N SER A 83 4.67 -5.04 -2.43
CA SER A 83 4.54 -4.23 -3.65
C SER A 83 5.73 -3.30 -3.87
N VAL A 84 6.36 -2.80 -2.80
CA VAL A 84 7.58 -1.99 -2.91
C VAL A 84 8.77 -2.84 -3.33
N GLU A 85 8.87 -4.07 -2.82
CA GLU A 85 9.91 -5.03 -3.26
C GLU A 85 9.76 -5.38 -4.74
N ARG A 86 8.52 -5.43 -5.26
CA ARG A 86 8.22 -5.69 -6.68
C ARG A 86 8.47 -4.48 -7.59
N GLY A 87 8.56 -3.27 -7.05
CA GLY A 87 8.89 -2.08 -7.84
C GLY A 87 8.00 -0.86 -7.62
N ALA A 88 7.09 -0.85 -6.65
CA ALA A 88 6.48 0.40 -6.20
C ALA A 88 7.54 1.28 -5.51
N LEU A 89 7.34 2.60 -5.50
CA LEU A 89 8.32 3.54 -4.98
C LEU A 89 8.46 3.46 -3.47
N ALA A 90 7.34 3.46 -2.76
CA ALA A 90 7.34 3.49 -1.30
C ALA A 90 6.01 3.02 -0.70
N THR A 91 6.07 2.69 0.58
CA THR A 91 4.91 2.48 1.45
C THR A 91 5.17 2.99 2.86
N GLN A 92 4.15 3.47 3.53
CA GLN A 92 4.05 3.53 4.99
C GLN A 92 3.01 2.48 5.39
N GLY A 93 3.42 1.22 5.40
CA GLY A 93 2.51 0.07 5.43
C GLY A 93 2.68 -0.83 6.64
N LEU A 94 1.83 -1.83 6.71
CA LEU A 94 1.87 -2.88 7.72
C LEU A 94 3.09 -3.78 7.49
N ASN A 95 3.65 -4.29 8.59
CA ASN A 95 4.60 -5.39 8.55
C ASN A 95 3.86 -6.70 8.84
N TYR A 96 3.71 -7.55 7.85
CA TYR A 96 2.98 -8.82 7.99
C TYR A 96 3.62 -9.80 8.98
N LYS A 97 4.94 -9.76 9.18
CA LYS A 97 5.63 -10.57 10.18
C LYS A 97 5.23 -10.14 11.60
N ASP A 98 5.21 -8.83 11.85
CA ASP A 98 4.82 -8.29 13.15
C ASP A 98 3.32 -8.51 13.40
N LEU A 99 2.48 -8.39 12.37
CA LEU A 99 1.06 -8.73 12.45
C LEU A 99 0.85 -10.21 12.79
N GLY A 100 1.60 -11.11 12.14
CA GLY A 100 1.56 -12.55 12.44
C GLY A 100 2.01 -12.87 13.87
N LYS A 101 3.04 -12.17 14.38
CA LYS A 101 3.48 -12.29 15.77
C LYS A 101 2.37 -11.85 16.74
N GLN A 102 1.78 -10.68 16.52
CA GLN A 102 0.68 -10.16 17.34
C GLN A 102 -0.52 -11.13 17.33
N THR A 103 -0.89 -11.67 16.18
CA THR A 103 -1.95 -12.67 16.05
C THR A 103 -1.62 -13.94 16.82
N GLY A 104 -0.36 -14.40 16.78
CA GLY A 104 0.11 -15.54 17.59
C GLY A 104 0.01 -15.28 19.09
N GLU A 105 0.36 -14.08 19.55
CA GLU A 105 0.21 -13.67 20.95
C GLU A 105 -1.27 -13.64 21.39
N MET A 106 -2.18 -13.19 20.52
CA MET A 106 -3.62 -13.28 20.77
C MET A 106 -4.08 -14.74 20.90
N ALA A 107 -3.62 -15.62 20.02
CA ALA A 107 -3.92 -17.05 20.09
C ALA A 107 -3.42 -17.68 21.40
N VAL A 108 -2.24 -17.32 21.88
CA VAL A 108 -1.71 -17.80 23.18
C VAL A 108 -2.62 -17.37 24.34
N ARG A 109 -3.10 -16.12 24.35
CA ARG A 109 -4.04 -15.65 25.38
C ARG A 109 -5.32 -16.49 25.42
N ILE A 110 -5.84 -16.88 24.27
CA ILE A 110 -7.05 -17.73 24.19
C ILE A 110 -6.73 -19.17 24.62
N LEU A 111 -5.71 -19.79 24.01
CA LEU A 111 -5.48 -21.23 24.14
C LEU A 111 -4.78 -21.61 25.43
N LYS A 112 -3.95 -20.75 26.00
CA LYS A 112 -3.13 -21.04 27.19
C LYS A 112 -3.63 -20.30 28.42
N ASP A 113 -3.99 -19.04 28.26
CA ASP A 113 -4.32 -18.17 29.40
C ASP A 113 -5.85 -18.13 29.67
N GLY A 114 -6.67 -18.78 28.83
CA GLY A 114 -8.10 -18.94 29.02
C GLY A 114 -8.91 -17.67 28.71
N ALA A 115 -8.36 -16.74 27.92
CA ALA A 115 -9.13 -15.56 27.51
C ALA A 115 -10.27 -15.97 26.57
N GLU A 116 -11.46 -15.42 26.83
CA GLU A 116 -12.62 -15.63 25.97
C GLU A 116 -12.58 -14.66 24.79
N PRO A 117 -12.66 -15.14 23.53
CA PRO A 117 -12.62 -14.27 22.34
C PRO A 117 -13.68 -13.16 22.33
N ALA A 118 -14.85 -13.42 22.93
CA ALA A 118 -15.93 -12.44 23.04
C ALA A 118 -15.60 -11.24 23.93
N ASP A 119 -14.66 -11.41 24.86
CA ASP A 119 -14.21 -10.37 25.79
C ASP A 119 -12.92 -9.68 25.32
N MET A 120 -12.32 -10.16 24.23
CA MET A 120 -11.12 -9.57 23.67
C MET A 120 -11.45 -8.42 22.72
N ALA A 121 -10.78 -7.29 22.91
CA ALA A 121 -10.90 -6.18 21.97
C ALA A 121 -10.28 -6.55 20.61
N VAL A 122 -10.84 -6.00 19.55
CA VAL A 122 -10.19 -6.03 18.23
C VAL A 122 -8.90 -5.21 18.31
N GLU A 123 -7.79 -5.83 17.92
CA GLU A 123 -6.48 -5.18 17.89
C GLU A 123 -6.06 -4.88 16.47
N SER A 124 -5.51 -3.69 16.26
CA SER A 124 -4.86 -3.29 15.02
C SER A 124 -3.36 -3.13 15.24
N GLN A 125 -2.57 -3.32 14.20
CA GLN A 125 -1.15 -3.04 14.24
C GLN A 125 -0.94 -1.52 14.37
N LYS A 126 -0.13 -1.09 15.35
CA LYS A 126 0.15 0.33 15.62
C LYS A 126 1.37 0.84 14.86
N ASP A 127 2.36 -0.03 14.69
CA ASP A 127 3.65 0.33 14.10
C ASP A 127 3.63 -0.02 12.62
N THR A 128 3.61 1.01 11.78
CA THR A 128 3.81 0.88 10.34
C THR A 128 5.28 1.04 10.00
N LYS A 129 5.68 0.50 8.84
CA LYS A 129 7.06 0.56 8.34
C LYS A 129 7.12 1.44 7.10
N LEU A 130 8.08 2.37 7.11
CA LEU A 130 8.44 3.13 5.93
C LEU A 130 9.46 2.33 5.11
N ILE A 131 9.03 1.85 3.94
CA ILE A 131 9.88 1.13 3.00
C ILE A 131 10.00 1.97 1.73
N ILE A 132 11.22 2.14 1.23
CA ILE A 132 11.51 2.95 0.04
C ILE A 132 12.34 2.12 -0.94
N ASN A 133 11.99 2.17 -2.22
CA ASN A 133 12.72 1.54 -3.30
C ASN A 133 13.41 2.63 -4.16
N VAL A 134 14.72 2.77 -3.98
CA VAL A 134 15.53 3.80 -4.66
C VAL A 134 15.65 3.51 -6.16
N LYS A 135 15.72 2.23 -6.54
CA LYS A 135 15.74 1.82 -7.94
C LYS A 135 14.44 2.19 -8.65
N ALA A 136 13.29 1.93 -8.00
CA ALA A 136 11.98 2.31 -8.52
C ALA A 136 11.85 3.85 -8.63
N ALA A 137 12.30 4.59 -7.62
CA ALA A 137 12.31 6.05 -7.65
C ALA A 137 13.06 6.58 -8.86
N LYS A 138 14.26 6.05 -9.12
CA LYS A 138 15.07 6.41 -10.30
C LYS A 138 14.36 6.08 -11.61
N ALA A 139 13.69 4.92 -11.70
CA ALA A 139 12.94 4.51 -12.88
C ALA A 139 11.75 5.43 -13.14
N MET A 140 11.07 5.87 -12.09
CA MET A 140 9.95 6.82 -12.12
C MET A 140 10.39 8.29 -12.21
N GLY A 141 11.71 8.58 -12.24
CA GLY A 141 12.22 9.96 -12.31
C GLY A 141 12.00 10.77 -11.02
N VAL A 142 11.85 10.12 -9.89
CA VAL A 142 11.61 10.73 -8.58
C VAL A 142 12.91 10.77 -7.78
N GLU A 143 13.25 11.94 -7.26
CA GLU A 143 14.35 12.11 -6.32
C GLU A 143 13.83 11.97 -4.88
N ILE A 144 14.40 11.04 -4.12
CA ILE A 144 14.03 10.84 -2.71
C ILE A 144 14.97 11.66 -1.83
N PRO A 145 14.44 12.62 -1.05
CA PRO A 145 15.24 13.43 -0.15
C PRO A 145 16.00 12.56 0.88
N GLN A 146 17.23 12.95 1.23
CA GLN A 146 18.03 12.23 2.22
C GLN A 146 17.30 12.11 3.56
N SER A 147 16.61 13.16 3.97
CA SER A 147 15.82 13.16 5.21
C SER A 147 14.69 12.11 5.24
N LEU A 148 14.18 11.68 4.08
CA LEU A 148 13.21 10.61 3.98
C LEU A 148 13.89 9.24 4.02
N ARG A 149 15.05 9.09 3.36
CA ARG A 149 15.86 7.87 3.46
C ARG A 149 16.32 7.59 4.88
N ASP A 150 16.74 8.61 5.63
CA ASP A 150 17.19 8.48 7.01
C ASP A 150 16.06 8.05 7.97
N LYS A 151 14.81 8.29 7.61
CA LYS A 151 13.63 7.85 8.38
C LYS A 151 13.11 6.47 7.97
N ALA A 152 13.57 5.94 6.84
CA ALA A 152 13.07 4.67 6.34
C ALA A 152 13.51 3.50 7.23
N ASP A 153 12.59 2.61 7.54
CA ASP A 153 12.88 1.35 8.22
C ASP A 153 13.63 0.38 7.28
N GLN A 154 13.37 0.49 5.98
CA GLN A 154 14.02 -0.30 4.94
C GLN A 154 14.22 0.52 3.66
N VAL A 155 15.41 0.46 3.11
CA VAL A 155 15.75 1.04 1.80
C VAL A 155 16.17 -0.10 0.87
N ILE A 156 15.52 -0.21 -0.29
CA ILE A 156 15.81 -1.17 -1.36
C ILE A 156 16.63 -0.42 -2.42
N GLU A 157 17.87 -0.90 -2.66
CA GLU A 157 18.84 -0.30 -3.59
C GLU A 157 18.71 -0.86 -5.03
#